data_c7ccd9eb9c87fdfa8043c1ac81a4c645
#
_entry.id   c7ccd9eb9c87fdfa8043c1ac81a4c645
#
_cell.length_a   1.000
_cell.length_b   1.000
_cell.length_c   1.000
_cell.angle_alpha   90.00
_cell.angle_beta   90.00
_cell.angle_gamma   90.00
#
_symmetry.space_group_name_H-M   'P 1'
#
loop_
_entity.id
_entity.type
_entity.pdbx_description
1 polymer ?
#
loop_
_entity_poly.entity_id
_entity_poly.type
_entity_poly.pdbx_seq_one_letter_code
_entity_poly.pdbx_strand_id
1 'polypeptide(L)'
;MIKSLDETIKHIILTKGKFNSGDVDIRFDQPTRDWSAGLTKPAINCYLYDIRENRELRNREWIVDRQPNGQAKKKISPLRVDLSYLITAWTTEVEDEHAVLWRLLAALSSVPILPEELLKGELVHQPFPINAQTAQISEALPNLSDLWNVMENELKPAINYTATLAVDREYVFSGPMVFTKEIRFRQLGIDMLPEVVLQIAGIVHEKGKGGQPIVGAEVTIVERGQSVQTDRFGRYTVRNLPAGSYRVRVSAQGRTAEHKLVVPEGSPDLTMYDLEI
;
A
#
# COMPACT_ATOMS: atom_id res chain seq x y z
N MET A 1 -14.37 9.01 -2.13
CA MET A 1 -14.09 7.56 -1.93
C MET A 1 -15.33 6.74 -1.60
N ILE A 2 -16.07 6.97 -0.47
CA ILE A 2 -17.26 6.17 -0.11
C ILE A 2 -18.33 6.27 -1.20
N LYS A 3 -18.67 7.47 -1.66
CA LYS A 3 -19.60 7.67 -2.79
C LYS A 3 -19.19 6.86 -4.04
N SER A 4 -17.89 6.83 -4.36
CA SER A 4 -17.42 6.06 -5.51
C SER A 4 -17.55 4.55 -5.29
N LEU A 5 -17.44 4.07 -4.03
CA LEU A 5 -17.71 2.69 -3.68
C LEU A 5 -19.19 2.34 -3.81
N ASP A 6 -20.07 3.21 -3.34
CA ASP A 6 -21.52 3.05 -3.52
C ASP A 6 -21.91 2.96 -5.01
N GLU A 7 -21.36 3.84 -5.83
CA GLU A 7 -21.55 3.80 -7.29
C GLU A 7 -20.99 2.51 -7.93
N THR A 8 -19.87 2.01 -7.41
CA THR A 8 -19.26 0.74 -7.86
C THR A 8 -20.13 -0.46 -7.47
N ILE A 9 -20.57 -0.53 -6.21
CA ILE A 9 -21.49 -1.59 -5.72
C ILE A 9 -22.76 -1.59 -6.55
N LYS A 10 -23.37 -0.42 -6.78
CA LYS A 10 -24.55 -0.27 -7.64
C LYS A 10 -24.28 -0.79 -9.05
N HIS A 11 -23.13 -0.47 -9.63
CA HIS A 11 -22.75 -0.94 -10.95
C HIS A 11 -22.57 -2.47 -11.00
N ILE A 12 -21.95 -3.06 -9.99
CA ILE A 12 -21.80 -4.53 -9.87
C ILE A 12 -23.16 -5.21 -9.78
N ILE A 13 -24.05 -4.71 -8.92
CA ILE A 13 -25.40 -5.25 -8.75
C ILE A 13 -26.15 -5.23 -10.09
N LEU A 14 -26.15 -4.11 -10.80
CA LEU A 14 -26.84 -4.00 -12.08
C LEU A 14 -26.25 -4.91 -13.15
N THR A 15 -24.91 -4.95 -13.29
CA THR A 15 -24.24 -5.68 -14.37
C THR A 15 -24.14 -7.17 -14.10
N LYS A 16 -23.61 -7.58 -12.94
CA LYS A 16 -23.40 -9.00 -12.59
C LYS A 16 -24.70 -9.65 -12.12
N GLY A 17 -25.52 -8.91 -11.36
CA GLY A 17 -26.84 -9.39 -10.93
C GLY A 17 -27.90 -9.32 -12.05
N LYS A 18 -27.58 -8.71 -13.18
CA LYS A 18 -28.52 -8.53 -14.31
C LYS A 18 -29.87 -7.91 -13.88
N PHE A 19 -29.80 -6.94 -12.96
CA PHE A 19 -30.98 -6.16 -12.57
C PHE A 19 -31.20 -5.02 -13.54
N ASN A 20 -32.47 -4.74 -13.85
CA ASN A 20 -32.84 -3.58 -14.63
C ASN A 20 -33.11 -2.39 -13.70
N SER A 21 -32.45 -1.27 -13.94
CA SER A 21 -32.61 -0.05 -13.13
C SER A 21 -34.01 0.55 -13.14
N GLY A 22 -34.86 0.16 -14.12
CA GLY A 22 -36.27 0.53 -14.17
C GLY A 22 -37.14 -0.24 -13.17
N ASP A 23 -36.78 -1.51 -12.89
CA ASP A 23 -37.59 -2.43 -12.11
C ASP A 23 -37.22 -2.44 -10.62
N VAL A 24 -35.98 -2.12 -10.27
CA VAL A 24 -35.49 -2.15 -8.89
C VAL A 24 -34.69 -0.89 -8.58
N ASP A 25 -35.02 -0.25 -7.44
CA ASP A 25 -34.21 0.84 -6.89
C ASP A 25 -33.03 0.31 -6.07
N ILE A 26 -31.82 0.89 -6.24
CA ILE A 26 -30.66 0.60 -5.41
C ILE A 26 -30.42 1.81 -4.52
N ARG A 27 -30.53 1.60 -3.20
CA ARG A 27 -30.49 2.62 -2.15
C ARG A 27 -29.36 2.37 -1.17
N PHE A 28 -28.89 3.43 -0.50
CA PHE A 28 -27.82 3.38 0.50
C PHE A 28 -28.25 4.02 1.83
N ASP A 29 -29.51 4.32 1.97
CA ASP A 29 -30.10 4.94 3.17
C ASP A 29 -30.10 3.93 4.33
N GLN A 30 -30.25 4.44 5.57
CA GLN A 30 -30.57 3.60 6.70
C GLN A 30 -31.99 3.01 6.53
N PRO A 31 -32.16 1.68 6.58
CA PRO A 31 -33.47 1.05 6.33
C PRO A 31 -34.37 1.09 7.57
N THR A 32 -34.79 2.28 7.96
CA THR A 32 -35.76 2.48 9.03
C THR A 32 -37.17 2.08 8.63
N ARG A 33 -38.08 1.96 9.61
CA ARG A 33 -39.50 1.66 9.36
C ARG A 33 -40.13 2.70 8.43
N ASP A 34 -39.90 4.00 8.65
CA ASP A 34 -40.43 5.08 7.83
C ASP A 34 -39.89 5.01 6.40
N TRP A 35 -38.59 4.72 6.26
CA TRP A 35 -37.97 4.53 4.95
C TRP A 35 -38.60 3.36 4.18
N SER A 36 -38.80 2.22 4.84
CA SER A 36 -39.40 1.04 4.19
C SER A 36 -40.86 1.22 3.82
N ALA A 37 -41.64 1.93 4.66
CA ALA A 37 -43.01 2.28 4.37
C ALA A 37 -43.17 3.25 3.18
N GLY A 38 -42.16 4.05 2.87
CA GLY A 38 -42.12 4.97 1.73
C GLY A 38 -41.72 4.34 0.39
N LEU A 39 -41.43 3.05 0.32
CA LEU A 39 -41.05 2.39 -0.92
C LEU A 39 -42.28 2.21 -1.85
N THR A 40 -42.13 2.68 -3.08
CA THR A 40 -43.18 2.59 -4.12
C THR A 40 -42.93 1.47 -5.13
N LYS A 41 -41.74 0.91 -5.13
CA LYS A 41 -41.30 -0.21 -5.98
C LYS A 41 -40.25 -1.05 -5.28
N PRO A 42 -39.98 -2.27 -5.77
CA PRO A 42 -38.91 -3.12 -5.21
C PRO A 42 -37.59 -2.39 -5.07
N ALA A 43 -36.89 -2.60 -3.95
CA ALA A 43 -35.64 -1.94 -3.67
C ALA A 43 -34.57 -2.93 -3.15
N ILE A 44 -33.33 -2.67 -3.51
CA ILE A 44 -32.14 -3.26 -2.90
C ILE A 44 -31.51 -2.17 -2.06
N ASN A 45 -31.38 -2.40 -0.77
CA ASN A 45 -30.72 -1.47 0.15
C ASN A 45 -29.32 -1.97 0.50
N CYS A 46 -28.32 -1.10 0.41
CA CYS A 46 -26.91 -1.35 0.72
C CYS A 46 -26.47 -0.38 1.84
N TYR A 47 -26.89 -0.64 3.06
CA TYR A 47 -26.62 0.24 4.20
C TYR A 47 -25.20 0.08 4.72
N LEU A 48 -24.36 1.13 4.65
CA LEU A 48 -23.03 1.18 5.26
C LEU A 48 -23.18 1.32 6.77
N TYR A 49 -22.91 0.25 7.52
CA TYR A 49 -23.12 0.24 8.96
C TYR A 49 -21.82 0.31 9.78
N ASP A 50 -20.67 0.03 9.16
CA ASP A 50 -19.40 0.01 9.87
C ASP A 50 -18.22 0.43 8.99
N ILE A 51 -17.27 1.16 9.59
CA ILE A 51 -16.00 1.57 8.99
C ILE A 51 -14.91 1.34 10.04
N ARG A 52 -13.96 0.44 9.76
CA ARG A 52 -12.86 0.14 10.68
C ARG A 52 -11.56 -0.20 9.99
N GLU A 53 -10.45 -0.08 10.72
CA GLU A 53 -9.15 -0.50 10.21
C GLU A 53 -9.09 -2.03 10.05
N ASN A 54 -8.65 -2.49 8.89
CA ASN A 54 -8.32 -3.89 8.66
C ASN A 54 -7.02 -4.23 9.39
N ARG A 55 -7.10 -5.05 10.45
CA ARG A 55 -5.94 -5.37 11.30
C ARG A 55 -4.98 -6.36 10.63
N GLU A 56 -5.46 -7.24 9.78
CA GLU A 56 -4.65 -8.23 9.08
C GLU A 56 -3.76 -7.58 8.02
N LEU A 57 -4.28 -6.57 7.33
CA LEU A 57 -3.57 -5.84 6.28
C LEU A 57 -2.83 -4.60 6.81
N ARG A 58 -2.77 -4.42 8.14
CA ARG A 58 -2.06 -3.31 8.75
C ARG A 58 -0.56 -3.37 8.43
N ASN A 59 -0.08 -2.39 7.70
CA ASN A 59 1.34 -2.20 7.44
C ASN A 59 1.82 -0.90 8.11
N ARG A 60 2.89 -0.99 8.91
CA ARG A 60 3.55 0.14 9.58
C ARG A 60 4.88 0.51 8.93
N GLU A 61 5.23 -0.12 7.83
CA GLU A 61 6.48 0.15 7.14
C GLU A 61 6.44 1.50 6.42
N TRP A 62 7.61 2.11 6.35
CA TRP A 62 7.81 3.32 5.58
C TRP A 62 8.11 2.97 4.13
N ILE A 63 7.35 3.54 3.22
CA ILE A 63 7.69 3.53 1.80
C ILE A 63 8.72 4.63 1.58
N VAL A 64 9.92 4.25 1.13
CA VAL A 64 11.02 5.19 0.89
C VAL A 64 11.18 5.41 -0.59
N ASP A 65 10.84 6.60 -1.05
CA ASP A 65 11.07 7.04 -2.41
C ASP A 65 12.37 7.85 -2.47
N ARG A 66 13.35 7.33 -3.20
CA ARG A 66 14.68 7.93 -3.34
C ARG A 66 14.70 8.84 -4.55
N GLN A 67 14.90 10.12 -4.29
CA GLN A 67 14.96 11.14 -5.34
C GLN A 67 16.36 11.25 -5.95
N PRO A 68 16.47 11.64 -7.24
CA PRO A 68 17.77 11.82 -7.90
C PRO A 68 18.68 12.87 -7.23
N ASN A 69 18.07 13.86 -6.57
CA ASN A 69 18.78 14.98 -5.91
C ASN A 69 19.44 14.62 -4.56
N GLY A 70 19.58 13.34 -4.22
CA GLY A 70 20.16 12.92 -2.94
C GLY A 70 19.21 13.00 -1.74
N GLN A 71 17.94 13.34 -1.96
CA GLN A 71 16.92 13.33 -0.93
C GLN A 71 16.13 12.02 -0.93
N ALA A 72 15.58 11.65 0.21
CA ALA A 72 14.61 10.58 0.32
C ALA A 72 13.29 11.12 0.89
N LYS A 73 12.20 10.77 0.22
CA LYS A 73 10.86 10.98 0.76
C LYS A 73 10.41 9.68 1.41
N LYS A 74 10.07 9.76 2.68
CA LYS A 74 9.49 8.64 3.43
C LYS A 74 8.00 8.91 3.59
N LYS A 75 7.18 7.98 3.13
CA LYS A 75 5.73 8.01 3.25
C LYS A 75 5.30 6.83 4.09
N ILE A 76 4.40 7.06 5.04
CA ILE A 76 3.83 5.95 5.80
C ILE A 76 2.89 5.16 4.88
N SER A 77 2.88 3.83 5.04
CA SER A 77 1.98 2.97 4.26
C SER A 77 0.52 3.40 4.43
N PRO A 78 -0.31 3.41 3.37
CA PRO A 78 -1.73 3.74 3.48
C PRO A 78 -2.46 2.89 4.52
N LEU A 79 -3.45 3.48 5.18
CA LEU A 79 -4.34 2.76 6.09
C LEU A 79 -5.27 1.87 5.27
N ARG A 80 -5.36 0.58 5.61
CA ARG A 80 -6.34 -0.34 5.02
C ARG A 80 -7.60 -0.31 5.88
N VAL A 81 -8.74 0.02 5.25
CA VAL A 81 -10.01 0.23 5.94
C VAL A 81 -11.09 -0.64 5.32
N ASP A 82 -11.78 -1.37 6.15
CA ASP A 82 -12.94 -2.17 5.78
C ASP A 82 -14.21 -1.33 5.91
N LEU A 83 -14.98 -1.29 4.83
CA LEU A 83 -16.30 -0.69 4.77
C LEU A 83 -17.32 -1.81 4.66
N SER A 84 -18.15 -1.96 5.68
CA SER A 84 -19.10 -3.05 5.81
C SER A 84 -20.53 -2.59 5.53
N TYR A 85 -21.16 -3.24 4.56
CA TYR A 85 -22.52 -2.98 4.13
C TYR A 85 -23.43 -4.14 4.52
N LEU A 86 -24.61 -3.79 4.99
CA LEU A 86 -25.74 -4.71 5.13
C LEU A 86 -26.62 -4.59 3.90
N ILE A 87 -26.67 -5.64 3.09
CA ILE A 87 -27.44 -5.66 1.84
C ILE A 87 -28.73 -6.44 2.04
N THR A 88 -29.88 -5.79 1.80
CA THR A 88 -31.22 -6.33 1.99
C THR A 88 -32.07 -6.10 0.75
N ALA A 89 -33.03 -6.99 0.53
CA ALA A 89 -34.04 -6.85 -0.52
C ALA A 89 -35.40 -6.48 0.07
N TRP A 90 -36.13 -5.64 -0.62
CA TRP A 90 -37.44 -5.10 -0.22
C TRP A 90 -38.42 -5.28 -1.36
N THR A 91 -39.30 -6.26 -1.24
CA THR A 91 -40.31 -6.62 -2.22
C THR A 91 -41.66 -6.82 -1.53
N THR A 92 -42.76 -6.92 -2.28
CA THR A 92 -44.07 -7.19 -1.73
C THR A 92 -44.19 -8.67 -1.30
N GLU A 93 -43.65 -9.57 -2.10
CA GLU A 93 -43.73 -11.00 -1.85
C GLU A 93 -42.43 -11.56 -1.34
N VAL A 94 -42.47 -12.48 -0.38
CA VAL A 94 -41.30 -13.11 0.25
C VAL A 94 -40.48 -13.95 -0.74
N GLU A 95 -41.17 -14.64 -1.67
CA GLU A 95 -40.51 -15.42 -2.70
C GLU A 95 -39.65 -14.57 -3.62
N ASP A 96 -40.10 -13.39 -3.97
CA ASP A 96 -39.35 -12.42 -4.77
C ASP A 96 -38.14 -11.89 -3.98
N GLU A 97 -38.31 -11.64 -2.68
CA GLU A 97 -37.21 -11.24 -1.80
C GLU A 97 -36.09 -12.29 -1.79
N HIS A 98 -36.43 -13.55 -1.60
CA HIS A 98 -35.45 -14.65 -1.60
C HIS A 98 -34.77 -14.79 -2.96
N ALA A 99 -35.51 -14.66 -4.05
CA ALA A 99 -34.97 -14.72 -5.41
C ALA A 99 -33.99 -13.57 -5.68
N VAL A 100 -34.30 -12.35 -5.25
CA VAL A 100 -33.42 -11.17 -5.35
C VAL A 100 -32.16 -11.38 -4.52
N LEU A 101 -32.29 -11.80 -3.26
CA LEU A 101 -31.13 -12.05 -2.37
C LEU A 101 -30.21 -13.12 -2.94
N TRP A 102 -30.74 -14.21 -3.50
CA TRP A 102 -29.92 -15.25 -4.11
C TRP A 102 -29.13 -14.74 -5.32
N ARG A 103 -29.77 -13.92 -6.16
CA ARG A 103 -29.11 -13.28 -7.31
C ARG A 103 -28.02 -12.28 -6.86
N LEU A 104 -28.28 -11.52 -5.81
CA LEU A 104 -27.30 -10.60 -5.21
C LEU A 104 -26.11 -11.36 -4.66
N LEU A 105 -26.35 -12.42 -3.90
CA LEU A 105 -25.28 -13.28 -3.37
C LEU A 105 -24.38 -13.81 -4.48
N ALA A 106 -24.97 -14.35 -5.54
CA ALA A 106 -24.21 -14.86 -6.68
C ALA A 106 -23.41 -13.75 -7.40
N ALA A 107 -24.03 -12.57 -7.61
CA ALA A 107 -23.39 -11.45 -8.27
C ALA A 107 -22.19 -10.92 -7.48
N LEU A 108 -22.36 -10.67 -6.18
CA LEU A 108 -21.32 -10.12 -5.33
C LEU A 108 -20.20 -11.12 -5.07
N SER A 109 -20.51 -12.40 -4.88
CA SER A 109 -19.52 -13.47 -4.70
C SER A 109 -18.69 -13.73 -5.97
N SER A 110 -19.19 -13.36 -7.15
CA SER A 110 -18.46 -13.53 -8.40
C SER A 110 -17.28 -12.58 -8.58
N VAL A 111 -17.17 -11.55 -7.74
CA VAL A 111 -16.13 -10.49 -7.82
C VAL A 111 -15.42 -10.30 -6.47
N PRO A 112 -14.63 -11.29 -6.01
CA PRO A 112 -13.92 -11.19 -4.73
C PRO A 112 -12.81 -10.14 -4.73
N ILE A 113 -12.35 -9.73 -5.91
CA ILE A 113 -11.49 -8.57 -6.16
C ILE A 113 -12.22 -7.73 -7.19
N LEU A 114 -12.43 -6.45 -6.89
CA LEU A 114 -13.14 -5.55 -7.77
C LEU A 114 -12.28 -5.25 -9.01
N PRO A 115 -12.70 -5.66 -10.23
CA PRO A 115 -11.93 -5.41 -11.44
C PRO A 115 -12.04 -3.94 -11.87
N GLU A 116 -10.97 -3.41 -12.47
CA GLU A 116 -10.85 -1.99 -12.83
C GLU A 116 -12.02 -1.47 -13.68
N GLU A 117 -12.55 -2.29 -14.60
CA GLU A 117 -13.65 -1.94 -15.48
C GLU A 117 -14.97 -1.66 -14.74
N LEU A 118 -15.11 -2.18 -13.52
CA LEU A 118 -16.29 -1.94 -12.68
C LEU A 118 -16.11 -0.78 -11.71
N LEU A 119 -14.86 -0.32 -11.49
CA LEU A 119 -14.58 0.77 -10.56
C LEU A 119 -15.12 2.10 -11.06
N LYS A 120 -15.62 2.92 -10.15
CA LYS A 120 -16.14 4.26 -10.42
C LYS A 120 -15.35 5.34 -9.67
N GLY A 121 -15.26 6.51 -10.31
CA GLY A 121 -14.68 7.71 -9.69
C GLY A 121 -13.26 7.50 -9.19
N GLU A 122 -13.02 7.93 -7.96
CA GLU A 122 -11.68 7.92 -7.34
C GLU A 122 -11.13 6.51 -7.06
N LEU A 123 -11.96 5.45 -7.11
CA LEU A 123 -11.51 4.09 -6.83
C LEU A 123 -10.52 3.54 -7.87
N VAL A 124 -10.53 4.08 -9.08
CA VAL A 124 -9.58 3.72 -10.14
C VAL A 124 -8.12 4.02 -9.73
N HIS A 125 -7.93 4.95 -8.79
CA HIS A 125 -6.61 5.36 -8.31
C HIS A 125 -6.19 4.68 -7.00
N GLN A 126 -6.88 3.62 -6.58
CA GLN A 126 -6.50 2.87 -5.39
C GLN A 126 -5.11 2.23 -5.57
N PRO A 127 -4.19 2.38 -4.58
CA PRO A 127 -2.83 1.84 -4.68
C PRO A 127 -2.76 0.32 -4.53
N PHE A 128 -3.86 -0.32 -4.14
CA PHE A 128 -3.97 -1.77 -3.98
C PHE A 128 -5.27 -2.28 -4.58
N PRO A 129 -5.31 -3.56 -5.00
CA PRO A 129 -6.56 -4.20 -5.38
C PRO A 129 -7.61 -4.08 -4.27
N ILE A 130 -8.85 -3.79 -4.64
CA ILE A 130 -9.97 -3.69 -3.70
C ILE A 130 -10.52 -5.09 -3.50
N ASN A 131 -10.24 -5.67 -2.34
CA ASN A 131 -10.78 -6.97 -1.95
C ASN A 131 -12.21 -6.78 -1.44
N ALA A 132 -13.09 -7.71 -1.82
CA ALA A 132 -14.46 -7.76 -1.35
C ALA A 132 -14.77 -9.13 -0.73
N GLN A 133 -15.44 -9.11 0.40
CA GLN A 133 -15.90 -10.31 1.11
C GLN A 133 -17.43 -10.30 1.12
N THR A 134 -18.05 -11.40 0.69
CA THR A 134 -19.50 -11.54 0.60
C THR A 134 -19.96 -12.63 1.54
N ALA A 135 -21.02 -12.36 2.32
CA ALA A 135 -21.67 -13.30 3.24
C ALA A 135 -20.73 -13.88 4.31
N GLN A 136 -19.67 -13.17 4.68
CA GLN A 136 -18.79 -13.56 5.77
C GLN A 136 -19.31 -13.02 7.11
N ILE A 137 -18.96 -13.71 8.20
CA ILE A 137 -19.29 -13.26 9.56
C ILE A 137 -18.54 -11.95 9.81
N SER A 138 -19.27 -10.93 10.25
CA SER A 138 -18.68 -9.65 10.62
C SER A 138 -18.48 -9.58 12.13
N GLU A 139 -17.24 -9.36 12.57
CA GLU A 139 -16.95 -9.04 13.97
C GLU A 139 -17.58 -7.70 14.41
N ALA A 140 -17.95 -6.85 13.46
CA ALA A 140 -18.62 -5.59 13.71
C ALA A 140 -20.07 -5.74 14.14
N LEU A 141 -20.71 -6.86 13.79
CA LEU A 141 -22.11 -7.17 14.08
C LEU A 141 -22.22 -8.52 14.81
N PRO A 142 -21.85 -8.58 16.08
CA PRO A 142 -21.97 -9.82 16.86
C PRO A 142 -23.44 -10.21 17.07
N ASN A 143 -24.36 -9.23 17.03
CA ASN A 143 -25.80 -9.45 17.14
C ASN A 143 -26.59 -8.64 16.12
N LEU A 144 -27.08 -9.30 15.09
CA LEU A 144 -27.85 -8.67 14.03
C LEU A 144 -29.17 -8.10 14.56
N SER A 145 -29.79 -8.71 15.58
CA SER A 145 -31.03 -8.23 16.16
C SER A 145 -30.90 -6.85 16.78
N ASP A 146 -29.76 -6.51 17.37
CA ASP A 146 -29.54 -5.18 17.98
C ASP A 146 -29.54 -4.09 16.90
N LEU A 147 -28.95 -4.35 15.73
CA LEU A 147 -28.97 -3.40 14.61
C LEU A 147 -30.40 -3.17 14.13
N TRP A 148 -31.20 -4.23 13.96
CA TRP A 148 -32.57 -4.10 13.50
C TRP A 148 -33.46 -3.38 14.52
N ASN A 149 -33.25 -3.59 15.82
CA ASN A 149 -33.95 -2.86 16.88
C ASN A 149 -33.65 -1.35 16.82
N VAL A 150 -32.38 -0.95 16.58
CA VAL A 150 -32.00 0.46 16.46
C VAL A 150 -32.61 1.11 15.22
N MET A 151 -32.85 0.34 14.16
CA MET A 151 -33.51 0.81 12.94
C MET A 151 -35.04 0.84 13.07
N GLU A 152 -35.57 0.39 14.22
CA GLU A 152 -37.03 0.27 14.47
C GLU A 152 -37.76 -0.55 13.39
N ASN A 153 -37.08 -1.56 12.85
CA ASN A 153 -37.62 -2.39 11.78
C ASN A 153 -37.54 -3.88 12.12
N GLU A 154 -38.28 -4.71 11.41
CA GLU A 154 -38.28 -6.15 11.62
C GLU A 154 -37.02 -6.79 11.03
N LEU A 155 -36.57 -7.85 11.69
CA LEU A 155 -35.41 -8.64 11.23
C LEU A 155 -35.71 -9.24 9.86
N LYS A 156 -34.83 -8.94 8.89
CA LYS A 156 -34.90 -9.49 7.53
C LYS A 156 -33.61 -10.24 7.19
N PRO A 157 -33.68 -11.22 6.27
CA PRO A 157 -32.49 -11.83 5.68
C PRO A 157 -31.61 -10.75 5.04
N ALA A 158 -30.31 -10.82 5.30
CA ALA A 158 -29.36 -9.81 4.83
C ALA A 158 -28.03 -10.46 4.42
N ILE A 159 -27.37 -9.86 3.44
CA ILE A 159 -26.03 -10.23 2.99
C ILE A 159 -25.05 -9.24 3.59
N ASN A 160 -24.09 -9.69 4.37
CA ASN A 160 -22.97 -8.88 4.78
C ASN A 160 -21.97 -8.77 3.62
N TYR A 161 -21.57 -7.54 3.27
CA TYR A 161 -20.61 -7.25 2.20
C TYR A 161 -19.57 -6.27 2.70
N THR A 162 -18.30 -6.65 2.65
CA THR A 162 -17.20 -5.81 3.14
C THR A 162 -16.21 -5.57 2.02
N ALA A 163 -15.89 -4.29 1.75
CA ALA A 163 -14.87 -3.89 0.79
C ALA A 163 -13.70 -3.21 1.51
N THR A 164 -12.46 -3.59 1.17
CA THR A 164 -11.25 -3.03 1.79
C THR A 164 -10.63 -1.96 0.90
N LEU A 165 -10.62 -0.72 1.37
CA LEU A 165 -10.00 0.41 0.68
C LEU A 165 -8.69 0.84 1.35
N ALA A 166 -7.86 1.56 0.58
CA ALA A 166 -6.67 2.23 1.09
C ALA A 166 -6.95 3.72 1.29
N VAL A 167 -6.62 4.23 2.48
CA VAL A 167 -6.70 5.66 2.82
C VAL A 167 -5.29 6.20 2.92
N ASP A 168 -4.95 7.16 2.07
CA ASP A 168 -3.66 7.86 2.16
C ASP A 168 -3.63 8.72 3.42
N ARG A 169 -2.55 8.58 4.20
CA ARG A 169 -2.39 9.35 5.43
C ARG A 169 -1.75 10.71 5.19
N GLU A 170 -1.31 10.99 3.93
CA GLU A 170 -0.62 12.22 3.52
C GLU A 170 0.61 12.59 4.39
N TYR A 171 1.08 11.65 5.20
CA TYR A 171 2.22 11.86 6.08
C TYR A 171 3.52 11.57 5.32
N VAL A 172 4.19 12.65 4.91
CA VAL A 172 5.43 12.58 4.14
C VAL A 172 6.55 13.25 4.95
N PHE A 173 7.63 12.52 5.19
CA PHE A 173 8.86 13.05 5.75
C PHE A 173 9.92 13.13 4.65
N SER A 174 10.48 14.32 4.45
CA SER A 174 11.57 14.54 3.50
C SER A 174 12.86 14.82 4.25
N GLY A 175 13.94 14.17 3.85
CA GLY A 175 15.24 14.36 4.47
C GLY A 175 16.39 13.89 3.57
N PRO A 176 17.63 14.25 3.92
CA PRO A 176 18.78 13.73 3.19
C PRO A 176 18.86 12.21 3.33
N MET A 177 19.31 11.56 2.27
CA MET A 177 19.60 10.12 2.36
C MET A 177 20.82 9.89 3.25
N VAL A 178 20.75 8.86 4.09
CA VAL A 178 21.91 8.40 4.83
C VAL A 178 22.74 7.49 3.90
N PHE A 179 23.85 7.99 3.42
CA PHE A 179 24.75 7.26 2.53
C PHE A 179 25.83 6.49 3.30
N THR A 180 26.28 7.03 4.41
CA THR A 180 27.32 6.44 5.25
C THR A 180 26.72 6.04 6.60
N LYS A 181 26.97 4.83 7.05
CA LYS A 181 26.51 4.31 8.34
C LYS A 181 27.71 3.69 9.07
N GLU A 182 27.93 4.15 10.30
CA GLU A 182 28.87 3.56 11.23
C GLU A 182 28.16 2.56 12.13
N ILE A 183 28.72 1.36 12.29
CA ILE A 183 28.23 0.35 13.22
C ILE A 183 29.39 0.01 14.16
N ARG A 184 29.21 0.26 15.46
CA ARG A 184 30.19 -0.07 16.51
C ARG A 184 29.72 -1.33 17.22
N PHE A 185 30.55 -2.37 17.18
CA PHE A 185 30.33 -3.58 17.95
C PHE A 185 31.19 -3.52 19.22
N ARG A 186 30.56 -3.70 20.38
CA ARG A 186 31.25 -3.84 21.66
C ARG A 186 30.80 -5.14 22.31
N GLN A 187 31.78 -6.02 22.57
CA GLN A 187 31.51 -7.25 23.31
C GLN A 187 31.50 -6.92 24.81
N LEU A 188 30.40 -7.20 25.50
CA LEU A 188 30.27 -7.00 26.94
C LEU A 188 31.23 -7.94 27.67
N GLY A 189 32.08 -7.37 28.55
CA GLY A 189 33.01 -8.13 29.39
C GLY A 189 34.43 -8.31 28.86
N ILE A 190 34.78 -7.73 27.71
CA ILE A 190 36.12 -7.73 27.14
C ILE A 190 36.55 -6.29 26.92
N ASP A 191 37.71 -5.93 27.48
CA ASP A 191 38.28 -4.56 27.37
C ASP A 191 39.08 -4.42 26.06
N MET A 192 38.38 -4.67 24.92
CA MET A 192 38.90 -4.43 23.58
C MET A 192 38.23 -3.21 22.97
N LEU A 193 38.99 -2.46 22.16
CA LEU A 193 38.46 -1.35 21.39
C LEU A 193 37.32 -1.85 20.50
N PRO A 194 36.20 -1.10 20.42
CA PRO A 194 35.06 -1.49 19.57
C PRO A 194 35.53 -1.60 18.11
N GLU A 195 35.18 -2.71 17.46
CA GLU A 195 35.37 -2.83 16.02
C GLU A 195 34.38 -1.89 15.31
N VAL A 196 34.93 -0.91 14.59
CA VAL A 196 34.16 0.07 13.82
C VAL A 196 34.11 -0.41 12.38
N VAL A 197 32.92 -0.70 11.92
CA VAL A 197 32.68 -1.12 10.54
C VAL A 197 31.78 -0.08 9.85
N LEU A 198 32.27 0.44 8.75
CA LEU A 198 31.58 1.47 8.00
C LEU A 198 30.86 0.91 6.78
N GLN A 199 29.72 1.49 6.49
CA GLN A 199 29.06 1.38 5.21
C GLN A 199 29.29 2.69 4.48
N ILE A 200 29.94 2.64 3.33
CA ILE A 200 30.16 3.80 2.46
C ILE A 200 29.26 3.74 1.25
N ALA A 201 28.88 4.89 0.74
CA ALA A 201 28.10 4.99 -0.50
C ALA A 201 28.48 6.26 -1.28
N GLY A 202 28.28 6.22 -2.59
CA GLY A 202 28.52 7.32 -3.50
C GLY A 202 27.81 7.08 -4.83
N ILE A 203 28.06 7.98 -5.77
CA ILE A 203 27.54 7.90 -7.14
C ILE A 203 28.73 7.79 -8.10
N VAL A 204 28.58 6.97 -9.12
CA VAL A 204 29.55 6.90 -10.24
C VAL A 204 29.04 7.82 -11.35
N HIS A 205 29.86 8.78 -11.74
CA HIS A 205 29.57 9.76 -12.80
C HIS A 205 30.50 9.60 -14.00
N GLU A 206 30.02 9.99 -15.16
CA GLU A 206 30.90 10.19 -16.30
C GLU A 206 31.77 11.43 -16.10
N LYS A 207 33.06 11.33 -16.46
CA LYS A 207 34.03 12.43 -16.27
C LYS A 207 33.68 13.65 -17.12
N GLY A 208 33.41 14.78 -16.47
CA GLY A 208 33.10 16.06 -17.12
C GLY A 208 32.09 16.91 -16.35
N LYS A 209 31.92 18.19 -16.77
CA LYS A 209 30.96 19.12 -16.15
C LYS A 209 29.53 18.60 -16.34
N GLY A 210 28.88 18.19 -15.24
CA GLY A 210 27.51 17.70 -15.24
C GLY A 210 27.41 16.22 -15.61
N GLY A 211 28.44 15.42 -15.31
CA GLY A 211 28.49 13.99 -15.63
C GLY A 211 27.23 13.24 -15.24
N GLN A 212 26.68 12.47 -16.18
CA GLN A 212 25.48 11.68 -15.92
C GLN A 212 25.84 10.48 -15.03
N PRO A 213 24.94 10.07 -14.12
CA PRO A 213 25.14 8.87 -13.32
C PRO A 213 25.23 7.63 -14.21
N ILE A 214 26.18 6.75 -13.95
CA ILE A 214 26.39 5.52 -14.72
C ILE A 214 25.70 4.35 -14.03
N VAL A 215 24.77 3.75 -14.72
CA VAL A 215 24.01 2.57 -14.27
C VAL A 215 24.78 1.30 -14.58
N GLY A 216 24.80 0.34 -13.64
CA GLY A 216 25.46 -0.96 -13.83
C GLY A 216 26.99 -0.90 -13.85
N ALA A 217 27.61 0.22 -13.42
CA ALA A 217 29.04 0.27 -13.24
C ALA A 217 29.49 -0.66 -12.11
N GLU A 218 30.55 -1.40 -12.33
CA GLU A 218 31.16 -2.25 -11.30
C GLU A 218 32.17 -1.44 -10.50
N VAL A 219 31.97 -1.39 -9.19
CA VAL A 219 32.83 -0.71 -8.22
C VAL A 219 33.51 -1.78 -7.37
N THR A 220 34.83 -1.91 -7.46
CA THR A 220 35.63 -2.94 -6.79
C THR A 220 36.60 -2.31 -5.80
N ILE A 221 36.56 -2.76 -4.55
CA ILE A 221 37.57 -2.45 -3.53
C ILE A 221 38.72 -3.45 -3.72
N VAL A 222 39.81 -2.98 -4.30
CA VAL A 222 40.92 -3.86 -4.77
C VAL A 222 41.51 -4.67 -3.65
N GLU A 223 41.83 -4.08 -2.48
CA GLU A 223 42.46 -4.73 -1.35
C GLU A 223 41.58 -5.80 -0.69
N ARG A 224 40.26 -5.80 -0.96
CA ARG A 224 39.34 -6.77 -0.38
C ARG A 224 38.70 -7.71 -1.39
N GLY A 225 38.89 -7.46 -2.67
CA GLY A 225 38.22 -8.21 -3.75
C GLY A 225 36.70 -8.10 -3.70
N GLN A 226 36.16 -7.05 -3.06
CA GLN A 226 34.72 -6.84 -2.92
C GLN A 226 34.23 -5.97 -4.05
N SER A 227 33.27 -6.47 -4.85
CA SER A 227 32.65 -5.75 -5.95
C SER A 227 31.18 -5.52 -5.68
N VAL A 228 30.65 -4.37 -6.12
CA VAL A 228 29.24 -4.00 -6.12
C VAL A 228 28.90 -3.30 -7.44
N GLN A 229 27.63 -3.41 -7.88
CA GLN A 229 27.18 -2.71 -9.06
C GLN A 229 26.36 -1.48 -8.68
N THR A 230 26.43 -0.43 -9.50
CA THR A 230 25.60 0.76 -9.35
C THR A 230 24.14 0.49 -9.74
N ASP A 231 23.21 1.11 -8.98
CA ASP A 231 21.78 1.04 -9.22
C ASP A 231 21.35 1.92 -10.41
N ARG A 232 20.03 1.95 -10.67
CA ARG A 232 19.41 2.78 -11.74
C ARG A 232 19.68 4.30 -11.62
N PHE A 233 20.27 4.74 -10.53
CA PHE A 233 20.66 6.14 -10.29
C PHE A 233 22.17 6.31 -10.24
N GLY A 234 22.94 5.31 -10.67
CA GLY A 234 24.40 5.32 -10.63
C GLY A 234 25.00 5.21 -9.22
N ARG A 235 24.22 4.78 -8.21
CA ARG A 235 24.65 4.71 -6.80
C ARG A 235 25.21 3.36 -6.46
N TYR A 236 26.27 3.37 -5.66
CA TYR A 236 26.85 2.15 -5.09
C TYR A 236 26.88 2.20 -3.58
N THR A 237 26.91 1.05 -2.95
CA THR A 237 27.04 0.91 -1.49
C THR A 237 27.95 -0.25 -1.18
N VAL A 238 29.06 0.02 -0.49
CA VAL A 238 29.97 -1.00 0.03
C VAL A 238 29.77 -1.12 1.52
N ARG A 239 29.54 -2.34 1.99
CA ARG A 239 29.28 -2.66 3.41
C ARG A 239 30.49 -3.30 4.03
N ASN A 240 30.60 -3.21 5.35
CA ASN A 240 31.62 -3.87 6.15
C ASN A 240 33.06 -3.47 5.76
N LEU A 241 33.27 -2.17 5.57
CA LEU A 241 34.57 -1.62 5.25
C LEU A 241 35.22 -1.04 6.52
N PRO A 242 36.31 -1.65 7.05
CA PRO A 242 37.07 -1.09 8.16
C PRO A 242 37.70 0.27 7.82
N ALA A 243 38.05 1.05 8.83
CA ALA A 243 38.86 2.24 8.62
C ALA A 243 40.17 1.91 7.92
N GLY A 244 40.56 2.77 6.96
CA GLY A 244 41.81 2.52 6.19
C GLY A 244 41.81 3.22 4.84
N SER A 245 42.88 3.02 4.08
CA SER A 245 43.02 3.53 2.70
C SER A 245 42.85 2.39 1.71
N TYR A 246 42.00 2.58 0.71
CA TYR A 246 41.65 1.58 -0.29
C TYR A 246 41.81 2.15 -1.69
N ARG A 247 42.15 1.26 -2.65
CA ARG A 247 42.01 1.56 -4.08
C ARG A 247 40.67 1.04 -4.55
N VAL A 248 39.93 1.95 -5.18
CA VAL A 248 38.64 1.63 -5.75
C VAL A 248 38.75 1.63 -7.27
N ARG A 249 38.48 0.52 -7.90
CA ARG A 249 38.43 0.39 -9.34
C ARG A 249 36.96 0.47 -9.79
N VAL A 250 36.71 1.37 -10.72
CA VAL A 250 35.40 1.51 -11.36
C VAL A 250 35.52 1.03 -12.79
N SER A 251 34.61 0.13 -13.20
CA SER A 251 34.56 -0.39 -14.58
C SER A 251 33.18 -0.22 -15.15
N ALA A 252 33.08 0.45 -16.29
CA ALA A 252 31.81 0.64 -17.00
C ALA A 252 32.05 0.84 -18.51
N GLN A 253 31.22 0.26 -19.35
CA GLN A 253 31.23 0.48 -20.80
C GLN A 253 32.62 0.28 -21.46
N GLY A 254 33.40 -0.67 -20.97
CA GLY A 254 34.75 -0.93 -21.48
C GLY A 254 35.85 0.05 -21.00
N ARG A 255 35.51 1.01 -20.15
CA ARG A 255 36.44 1.94 -19.51
C ARG A 255 36.74 1.48 -18.08
N THR A 256 37.87 1.88 -17.53
CA THR A 256 38.26 1.59 -16.15
C THR A 256 38.97 2.81 -15.58
N ALA A 257 38.62 3.19 -14.33
CA ALA A 257 39.30 4.23 -13.57
C ALA A 257 39.65 3.73 -12.17
N GLU A 258 40.74 4.21 -11.61
CA GLU A 258 41.14 3.90 -10.24
C GLU A 258 41.14 5.17 -9.37
N HIS A 259 40.56 5.06 -8.18
CA HIS A 259 40.47 6.13 -7.21
C HIS A 259 41.03 5.69 -5.87
N LYS A 260 41.59 6.63 -5.11
CA LYS A 260 41.99 6.41 -3.73
C LYS A 260 40.83 6.81 -2.81
N LEU A 261 40.40 5.89 -1.97
CA LEU A 261 39.36 6.07 -0.97
C LEU A 261 40.01 6.00 0.42
N VAL A 262 39.75 6.99 1.26
CA VAL A 262 40.17 6.97 2.66
C VAL A 262 38.92 6.89 3.53
N VAL A 263 38.84 5.80 4.29
CA VAL A 263 37.80 5.57 5.29
C VAL A 263 38.34 5.98 6.64
N PRO A 264 37.83 7.05 7.28
CA PRO A 264 38.40 7.57 8.52
C PRO A 264 38.14 6.66 9.72
N GLU A 265 38.98 6.77 10.74
CA GLU A 265 38.71 6.23 12.08
C GLU A 265 37.78 7.17 12.81
N GLY A 266 36.53 6.72 13.08
CA GLY A 266 35.51 7.49 13.77
C GLY A 266 34.35 7.91 12.86
N SER A 267 33.36 8.58 13.46
CA SER A 267 32.14 9.02 12.75
C SER A 267 32.49 10.03 11.68
N PRO A 268 32.51 9.68 10.40
CA PRO A 268 32.71 10.69 9.37
C PRO A 268 31.46 11.58 9.33
N ASP A 269 31.65 12.86 9.16
CA ASP A 269 30.59 13.71 8.62
C ASP A 269 30.00 13.03 7.38
N LEU A 270 28.71 13.24 7.11
CA LEU A 270 27.97 12.65 5.99
C LEU A 270 28.72 12.84 4.66
N THR A 271 29.75 12.06 4.41
CA THR A 271 30.59 12.18 3.22
C THR A 271 30.08 11.20 2.17
N MET A 272 29.74 11.71 1.01
CA MET A 272 29.53 10.91 -0.19
C MET A 272 30.89 10.68 -0.87
N TYR A 273 31.13 9.43 -1.25
CA TYR A 273 32.36 9.04 -1.97
C TYR A 273 32.03 8.90 -3.45
N ASP A 274 31.84 10.03 -4.14
CA ASP A 274 31.54 10.02 -5.57
C ASP A 274 32.77 9.66 -6.39
N LEU A 275 32.59 8.89 -7.44
CA LEU A 275 33.63 8.37 -8.32
C LEU A 275 33.37 8.77 -9.76
N GLU A 276 34.43 9.08 -10.52
CA GLU A 276 34.36 9.44 -11.92
C GLU A 276 35.04 8.38 -12.81
N ILE A 277 34.51 8.16 -14.02
CA ILE A 277 35.09 7.28 -15.02
C ILE A 277 35.05 7.90 -16.42
#